data_05204b424bc725de5604bdc97b84a12f
#
_entry.id   05204b424bc725de5604bdc97b84a12f
#
_cell.length_a   1.000
_cell.length_b   1.000
_cell.length_c   1.000
_cell.angle_alpha   90.00
_cell.angle_beta   90.00
_cell.angle_gamma   90.00
#
_symmetry.space_group_name_H-M   'P 1'
#
loop_
_entity.id
_entity.type
_entity.pdbx_description
1 polymer ?
#
loop_
_entity_poly.entity_id
_entity_poly.type
_entity_poly.pdbx_seq_one_letter_code
_entity_poly.pdbx_strand_id
1 'polypeptide(L)'
;MVTGELKSKIDNLWELFWTGGLTNPLDVIEQMTYLMFIRDLDDADNVRAKEAAMLGLPHKSIFAGEIQIGDRKIDGSQLKWSTFHDFPAAKMYSTMQEWVFPFIKNLHGDKESAYSKYMGDAIFKVPTPLMLDKIVTTMDAIYEQMEQIKSADTRGDVYEYLLSKLATAGVNG
;
A
#
# COMPACT_ATOMS: atom_id res chain seq x y z
N MET A 1 -10.95 17.80 1.69
CA MET A 1 -11.94 17.38 2.69
C MET A 1 -12.49 15.99 2.35
N VAL A 2 -12.48 15.10 3.30
CA VAL A 2 -12.94 13.71 3.08
C VAL A 2 -14.48 13.70 3.13
N THR A 3 -15.10 13.17 2.07
CA THR A 3 -16.57 13.05 2.01
C THR A 3 -17.09 11.99 2.99
N GLY A 4 -18.40 12.04 3.32
CA GLY A 4 -19.00 11.11 4.25
C GLY A 4 -18.84 9.63 3.86
N GLU A 5 -18.98 9.33 2.56
CA GLU A 5 -18.81 7.95 2.07
C GLU A 5 -17.37 7.47 2.13
N LEU A 6 -16.42 8.32 1.72
CA LEU A 6 -15.00 8.00 1.80
C LEU A 6 -14.56 7.86 3.26
N LYS A 7 -15.04 8.76 4.12
CA LYS A 7 -14.79 8.69 5.55
C LYS A 7 -15.24 7.36 6.15
N SER A 8 -16.44 6.90 5.80
CA SER A 8 -16.96 5.61 6.27
C SER A 8 -16.08 4.44 5.83
N LYS A 9 -15.58 4.46 4.60
CA LYS A 9 -14.70 3.42 4.11
C LYS A 9 -13.36 3.40 4.86
N ILE A 10 -12.81 4.56 5.16
CA ILE A 10 -11.57 4.69 5.93
C ILE A 10 -11.80 4.21 7.37
N ASP A 11 -12.93 4.57 7.97
CA ASP A 11 -13.28 4.10 9.31
C ASP A 11 -13.40 2.57 9.34
N ASN A 12 -14.00 1.98 8.31
CA ASN A 12 -14.09 0.51 8.20
C ASN A 12 -12.70 -0.13 8.08
N LEU A 13 -11.80 0.49 7.32
CA LEU A 13 -10.43 0.01 7.20
C LEU A 13 -9.72 0.04 8.56
N TRP A 14 -9.87 1.12 9.31
CA TRP A 14 -9.33 1.24 10.66
C TRP A 14 -9.85 0.12 11.55
N GLU A 15 -11.17 -0.13 11.52
CA GLU A 15 -11.80 -1.16 12.30
C GLU A 15 -11.31 -2.57 11.96
N LEU A 16 -11.01 -2.84 10.69
CA LEU A 16 -10.45 -4.12 10.27
C LEU A 16 -9.13 -4.40 10.96
N PHE A 17 -8.26 -3.41 11.05
CA PHE A 17 -6.99 -3.56 11.76
C PHE A 17 -7.22 -3.78 13.25
N TRP A 18 -8.07 -2.96 13.84
CA TRP A 18 -8.33 -2.98 15.27
C TRP A 18 -8.96 -4.31 15.72
N THR A 19 -10.02 -4.73 15.04
CA THR A 19 -10.72 -5.98 15.38
C THR A 19 -9.91 -7.21 14.99
N GLY A 20 -8.98 -7.08 14.08
CA GLY A 20 -8.08 -8.17 13.66
C GLY A 20 -6.91 -8.41 14.64
N GLY A 21 -6.79 -7.61 15.67
CA GLY A 21 -5.77 -7.80 16.70
C GLY A 21 -4.62 -6.80 16.67
N LEU A 22 -4.59 -5.88 15.71
CA LEU A 22 -3.57 -4.84 15.65
C LEU A 22 -4.10 -3.60 16.38
N THR A 23 -3.86 -3.55 17.68
CA THR A 23 -4.50 -2.57 18.56
C THR A 23 -3.65 -1.36 18.93
N ASN A 24 -2.38 -1.33 18.53
CA ASN A 24 -1.55 -0.14 18.68
C ASN A 24 -1.85 0.82 17.53
N PRO A 25 -2.39 2.03 17.80
CA PRO A 25 -2.74 2.98 16.73
C PRO A 25 -1.57 3.34 15.84
N LEU A 26 -0.37 3.44 16.38
CA LEU A 26 0.82 3.75 15.60
C LEU A 26 1.11 2.63 14.59
N ASP A 27 0.99 1.37 15.00
CA ASP A 27 1.17 0.22 14.12
C ASP A 27 0.14 0.22 13.00
N VAL A 28 -1.12 0.57 13.31
CA VAL A 28 -2.19 0.64 12.31
C VAL A 28 -1.85 1.69 11.24
N ILE A 29 -1.46 2.89 11.65
CA ILE A 29 -1.10 3.97 10.73
C ILE A 29 0.10 3.55 9.86
N GLU A 30 1.12 2.93 10.45
CA GLU A 30 2.28 2.46 9.70
C GLU A 30 1.91 1.41 8.66
N GLN A 31 1.10 0.43 9.03
CA GLN A 31 0.67 -0.62 8.09
C GLN A 31 -0.14 -0.03 6.94
N MET A 32 -1.06 0.89 7.24
CA MET A 32 -1.82 1.57 6.19
C MET A 32 -0.90 2.35 5.26
N THR A 33 0.08 3.07 5.82
CA THR A 33 1.02 3.86 5.02
C THR A 33 1.84 2.97 4.09
N TYR A 34 2.36 1.85 4.60
CA TYR A 34 3.12 0.92 3.77
C TYR A 34 2.27 0.33 2.65
N LEU A 35 1.04 -0.06 2.95
CA LEU A 35 0.14 -0.64 1.95
C LEU A 35 -0.27 0.39 0.90
N MET A 36 -0.51 1.65 1.30
CA MET A 36 -0.78 2.73 0.36
C MET A 36 0.43 2.95 -0.56
N PHE A 37 1.63 2.92 -0.02
CA PHE A 37 2.86 3.06 -0.80
C PHE A 37 2.98 1.94 -1.85
N ILE A 38 2.71 0.70 -1.45
CA ILE A 38 2.78 -0.46 -2.34
C ILE A 38 1.80 -0.31 -3.50
N ARG A 39 0.57 0.13 -3.18
CA ARG A 39 -0.44 0.36 -4.22
C ARG A 39 -0.05 1.51 -5.14
N ASP A 40 0.47 2.59 -4.57
CA ASP A 40 0.90 3.76 -5.34
C ASP A 40 2.07 3.47 -6.27
N LEU A 41 2.97 2.57 -5.89
CA LEU A 41 4.07 2.14 -6.76
C LEU A 41 3.54 1.52 -8.05
N ASP A 42 2.56 0.65 -7.96
CA ASP A 42 1.94 0.02 -9.12
C ASP A 42 1.25 1.06 -9.99
N ASP A 43 0.44 1.93 -9.38
CA ASP A 43 -0.26 2.99 -10.12
C ASP A 43 0.73 3.92 -10.82
N ALA A 44 1.78 4.33 -10.16
CA ALA A 44 2.80 5.22 -10.73
C ALA A 44 3.53 4.56 -11.91
N ASP A 45 3.87 3.29 -11.78
CA ASP A 45 4.53 2.54 -12.85
C ASP A 45 3.63 2.42 -14.09
N ASN A 46 2.34 2.16 -13.89
CA ASN A 46 1.35 2.08 -14.97
C ASN A 46 1.19 3.42 -15.67
N VAL A 47 1.17 4.53 -14.93
CA VAL A 47 1.08 5.88 -15.51
C VAL A 47 2.31 6.18 -16.36
N ARG A 48 3.50 5.88 -15.88
CA ARG A 48 4.74 6.08 -16.62
C ARG A 48 4.78 5.24 -17.89
N ALA A 49 4.28 4.01 -17.83
CA ALA A 49 4.21 3.14 -18.99
C ALA A 49 3.30 3.72 -20.08
N LYS A 50 2.14 4.25 -19.69
CA LYS A 50 1.20 4.89 -20.62
C LYS A 50 1.79 6.14 -21.24
N GLU A 51 2.42 7.00 -20.44
CA GLU A 51 3.05 8.22 -20.93
C GLU A 51 4.18 7.90 -21.94
N ALA A 52 5.01 6.92 -21.63
CA ALA A 52 6.08 6.49 -22.52
C ALA A 52 5.52 5.96 -23.84
N ALA A 53 4.46 5.15 -23.78
CA ALA A 53 3.81 4.62 -24.98
C ALA A 53 3.24 5.75 -25.86
N MET A 54 2.63 6.76 -25.25
CA MET A 54 2.09 7.92 -25.98
C MET A 54 3.17 8.73 -26.67
N LEU A 55 4.36 8.79 -26.08
CA LEU A 55 5.50 9.54 -26.62
C LEU A 55 6.42 8.69 -27.49
N GLY A 56 6.12 7.40 -27.67
CA GLY A 56 6.97 6.47 -28.43
C GLY A 56 8.30 6.20 -27.76
N LEU A 57 8.39 6.36 -26.44
CA LEU A 57 9.62 6.16 -25.68
C LEU A 57 9.62 4.79 -24.99
N PRO A 58 10.81 4.20 -24.76
CA PRO A 58 10.89 2.96 -24.00
C PRO A 58 10.57 3.20 -22.53
N HIS A 59 9.94 2.22 -21.90
CA HIS A 59 9.67 2.24 -20.46
C HIS A 59 10.17 0.95 -19.84
N LYS A 60 10.97 1.10 -18.79
CA LYS A 60 11.40 -0.05 -18.00
C LYS A 60 10.65 -0.01 -16.67
N SER A 61 9.74 -0.95 -16.48
CA SER A 61 9.01 -1.10 -15.23
C SER A 61 9.93 -1.50 -14.08
N ILE A 62 9.70 -0.97 -12.89
CA ILE A 62 10.42 -1.42 -11.69
C ILE A 62 10.09 -2.88 -11.35
N PHE A 63 9.02 -3.42 -11.94
CA PHE A 63 8.59 -4.81 -11.75
C PHE A 63 9.01 -5.72 -12.91
N ALA A 64 9.81 -5.22 -13.87
CA ALA A 64 10.15 -5.98 -15.06
C ALA A 64 11.04 -7.19 -14.76
N GLY A 65 10.77 -8.30 -15.46
CA GLY A 65 11.59 -9.51 -15.39
C GLY A 65 11.56 -10.19 -14.03
N GLU A 66 12.64 -10.91 -13.73
CA GLU A 66 12.80 -11.55 -12.43
C GLU A 66 13.44 -10.58 -11.45
N ILE A 67 12.89 -10.53 -10.24
CA ILE A 67 13.40 -9.71 -9.15
C ILE A 67 14.04 -10.63 -8.12
N GLN A 68 15.28 -10.32 -7.75
CA GLN A 68 16.03 -11.09 -6.77
C GLN A 68 15.83 -10.51 -5.39
N ILE A 69 15.45 -11.36 -4.44
CA ILE A 69 15.29 -11.00 -3.04
C ILE A 69 16.10 -12.02 -2.23
N GLY A 70 17.23 -11.56 -1.68
CA GLY A 70 18.19 -12.46 -1.03
C GLY A 70 18.78 -13.40 -2.07
N ASP A 71 18.64 -14.69 -1.83
CA ASP A 71 19.10 -15.76 -2.73
C ASP A 71 17.97 -16.37 -3.56
N ARG A 72 16.78 -15.75 -3.53
CA ARG A 72 15.59 -16.22 -4.26
C ARG A 72 15.19 -15.22 -5.33
N LYS A 73 14.45 -15.69 -6.34
CA LYS A 73 13.95 -14.87 -7.43
C LYS A 73 12.46 -15.07 -7.61
N ILE A 74 11.78 -14.01 -8.03
CA ILE A 74 10.34 -14.02 -8.32
C ILE A 74 10.08 -13.21 -9.58
N ASP A 75 9.06 -13.60 -10.35
CA ASP A 75 8.56 -12.77 -11.44
C ASP A 75 8.04 -11.47 -10.85
N GLY A 76 8.60 -10.34 -11.29
CA GLY A 76 8.26 -9.02 -10.76
C GLY A 76 6.79 -8.66 -10.89
N SER A 77 6.10 -9.22 -11.90
CA SER A 77 4.66 -8.97 -12.06
C SER A 77 3.84 -9.41 -10.83
N GLN A 78 4.33 -10.38 -10.08
CA GLN A 78 3.63 -10.86 -8.87
C GLN A 78 3.75 -9.90 -7.69
N LEU A 79 4.62 -8.90 -7.79
CA LEU A 79 4.78 -7.87 -6.75
C LEU A 79 3.87 -6.67 -6.97
N LYS A 80 3.15 -6.66 -8.10
CA LYS A 80 2.21 -5.57 -8.43
C LYS A 80 0.90 -5.79 -7.68
N TRP A 81 0.39 -4.72 -7.08
CA TRP A 81 -0.90 -4.74 -6.39
C TRP A 81 -2.01 -5.26 -7.30
N SER A 82 -2.05 -4.81 -8.54
CA SER A 82 -3.05 -5.23 -9.54
C SER A 82 -2.99 -6.72 -9.85
N THR A 83 -1.88 -7.39 -9.56
CA THR A 83 -1.74 -8.83 -9.73
C THR A 83 -2.13 -9.56 -8.45
N PHE A 84 -1.51 -9.23 -7.32
CA PHE A 84 -1.70 -10.02 -6.11
C PHE A 84 -3.03 -9.76 -5.41
N HIS A 85 -3.72 -8.65 -5.70
CA HIS A 85 -5.03 -8.41 -5.10
C HIS A 85 -6.08 -9.46 -5.48
N ASP A 86 -5.85 -10.19 -6.57
CA ASP A 86 -6.72 -11.29 -7.00
C ASP A 86 -6.27 -12.66 -6.48
N PHE A 87 -5.16 -12.73 -5.75
CA PHE A 87 -4.68 -14.00 -5.23
C PHE A 87 -5.57 -14.52 -4.09
N PRO A 88 -5.65 -15.85 -3.90
CA PRO A 88 -6.24 -16.40 -2.68
C PRO A 88 -5.54 -15.84 -1.44
N ALA A 89 -6.27 -15.71 -0.35
CA ALA A 89 -5.77 -15.04 0.87
C ALA A 89 -4.42 -15.56 1.34
N ALA A 90 -4.22 -16.87 1.37
CA ALA A 90 -2.96 -17.47 1.83
C ALA A 90 -1.78 -17.09 0.91
N LYS A 91 -2.00 -17.13 -0.41
CA LYS A 91 -0.97 -16.76 -1.38
C LYS A 91 -0.68 -15.26 -1.33
N MET A 92 -1.71 -14.43 -1.22
CA MET A 92 -1.57 -12.98 -1.06
C MET A 92 -0.71 -12.66 0.17
N TYR A 93 -1.00 -13.31 1.28
CA TYR A 93 -0.29 -13.10 2.54
C TYR A 93 1.19 -13.48 2.43
N SER A 94 1.49 -14.66 1.90
CA SER A 94 2.88 -15.08 1.75
C SER A 94 3.63 -14.22 0.74
N THR A 95 2.97 -13.79 -0.34
CA THR A 95 3.56 -12.87 -1.32
C THR A 95 3.91 -11.53 -0.65
N MET A 96 3.00 -10.98 0.14
CA MET A 96 3.21 -9.72 0.85
C MET A 96 4.37 -9.83 1.84
N GLN A 97 4.36 -10.86 2.66
CA GLN A 97 5.33 -11.04 3.74
C GLN A 97 6.73 -11.39 3.22
N GLU A 98 6.81 -12.29 2.26
CA GLU A 98 8.08 -12.86 1.83
C GLU A 98 8.71 -12.12 0.65
N TRP A 99 7.92 -11.37 -0.12
CA TRP A 99 8.40 -10.76 -1.37
C TRP A 99 8.14 -9.27 -1.47
N VAL A 100 6.90 -8.81 -1.23
CA VAL A 100 6.57 -7.40 -1.43
C VAL A 100 7.26 -6.50 -0.41
N PHE A 101 7.17 -6.82 0.87
CA PHE A 101 7.83 -6.01 1.90
C PHE A 101 9.35 -6.02 1.75
N PRO A 102 10.02 -7.18 1.55
CA PRO A 102 11.45 -7.16 1.25
C PRO A 102 11.80 -6.35 0.00
N PHE A 103 10.95 -6.39 -1.04
CA PHE A 103 11.15 -5.60 -2.25
C PHE A 103 11.15 -4.09 -1.95
N ILE A 104 10.13 -3.59 -1.24
CA ILE A 104 10.04 -2.16 -0.95
C ILE A 104 11.15 -1.69 -0.01
N LYS A 105 11.63 -2.54 0.87
CA LYS A 105 12.75 -2.21 1.75
C LYS A 105 14.05 -1.96 0.98
N ASN A 106 14.21 -2.61 -0.17
CA ASN A 106 15.41 -2.51 -0.99
C ASN A 106 15.26 -1.58 -2.20
N LEU A 107 14.11 -0.91 -2.32
CA LEU A 107 13.79 -0.14 -3.52
C LEU A 107 14.47 1.23 -3.57
N HIS A 108 15.00 1.70 -2.47
CA HIS A 108 15.53 3.07 -2.34
C HIS A 108 16.83 3.32 -3.12
N GLY A 109 17.58 2.28 -3.51
CA GLY A 109 18.85 2.43 -4.22
C GLY A 109 19.83 3.34 -3.50
N ASP A 110 20.52 4.20 -4.26
CA ASP A 110 21.54 5.10 -3.71
C ASP A 110 20.97 6.46 -3.24
N LYS A 111 19.66 6.67 -3.33
CA LYS A 111 19.06 7.95 -2.93
C LYS A 111 18.62 7.92 -1.48
N GLU A 112 19.34 8.68 -0.66
CA GLU A 112 18.95 8.88 0.73
C GLU A 112 17.88 9.95 0.84
N SER A 113 16.61 9.56 0.83
CA SER A 113 15.51 10.43 1.20
C SER A 113 14.94 9.96 2.53
N ALA A 114 14.24 10.85 3.25
CA ALA A 114 13.55 10.48 4.48
C ALA A 114 12.52 9.37 4.20
N TYR A 115 11.92 9.40 3.01
CA TYR A 115 10.94 8.42 2.57
C TYR A 115 11.58 7.04 2.36
N SER A 116 12.75 6.99 1.74
CA SER A 116 13.50 5.74 1.55
C SER A 116 13.88 5.11 2.87
N LYS A 117 14.31 5.93 3.84
CA LYS A 117 14.65 5.45 5.18
C LYS A 117 13.42 4.87 5.89
N TYR A 118 12.29 5.54 5.76
CA TYR A 118 11.03 5.08 6.35
C TYR A 118 10.63 3.72 5.79
N MET A 119 10.71 3.54 4.46
CA MET A 119 10.38 2.27 3.81
C MET A 119 11.41 1.18 4.10
N GLY A 120 12.67 1.57 4.33
CA GLY A 120 13.72 0.62 4.70
C GLY A 120 13.48 -0.09 6.03
N ASP A 121 12.72 0.53 6.91
CA ASP A 121 12.37 -0.03 8.23
C ASP A 121 10.99 -0.71 8.24
N ALA A 122 10.34 -0.84 7.09
CA ALA A 122 9.00 -1.40 7.02
C ALA A 122 8.96 -2.86 7.47
N ILE A 123 8.03 -3.16 8.38
CA ILE A 123 7.79 -4.52 8.88
C ILE A 123 6.33 -4.84 8.66
N PHE A 124 6.05 -6.00 8.07
CA PHE A 124 4.69 -6.46 7.83
C PHE A 124 4.12 -7.06 9.11
N LYS A 125 3.06 -6.45 9.64
CA LYS A 125 2.45 -6.83 10.94
C LYS A 125 1.00 -7.29 10.85
N VAL A 126 0.44 -7.41 9.65
CA VAL A 126 -0.94 -7.91 9.52
C VAL A 126 -0.99 -9.36 10.00
N PRO A 127 -1.84 -9.70 11.00
CA PRO A 127 -1.75 -10.99 11.68
C PRO A 127 -2.18 -12.21 10.90
N THR A 128 -3.15 -12.09 9.99
CA THR A 128 -3.72 -13.25 9.30
C THR A 128 -3.97 -13.00 7.82
N PRO A 129 -3.93 -14.07 7.00
CA PRO A 129 -4.27 -13.96 5.58
C PRO A 129 -5.67 -13.42 5.31
N LEU A 130 -6.67 -13.85 6.08
CA LEU A 130 -8.04 -13.38 5.89
C LEU A 130 -8.16 -11.88 6.17
N MET A 131 -7.47 -11.40 7.19
CA MET A 131 -7.44 -9.97 7.51
C MET A 131 -6.80 -9.17 6.38
N LEU A 132 -5.69 -9.64 5.82
CA LEU A 132 -5.04 -8.97 4.70
C LEU A 132 -5.96 -8.90 3.49
N ASP A 133 -6.66 -9.98 3.17
CA ASP A 133 -7.60 -10.03 2.05
C ASP A 133 -8.69 -8.95 2.20
N LYS A 134 -9.26 -8.83 3.39
CA LYS A 134 -10.27 -7.81 3.68
C LYS A 134 -9.71 -6.39 3.59
N ILE A 135 -8.49 -6.19 4.07
CA ILE A 135 -7.81 -4.88 4.01
C ILE A 135 -7.56 -4.49 2.56
N VAL A 136 -7.03 -5.39 1.75
CA VAL A 136 -6.75 -5.13 0.32
C VAL A 136 -8.04 -4.79 -0.43
N THR A 137 -9.09 -5.56 -0.22
CA THR A 137 -10.40 -5.30 -0.84
C THR A 137 -10.94 -3.92 -0.45
N THR A 138 -10.85 -3.57 0.83
CA THR A 138 -11.32 -2.28 1.32
C THR A 138 -10.48 -1.12 0.77
N MET A 139 -9.17 -1.30 0.69
CA MET A 139 -8.28 -0.29 0.10
C MET A 139 -8.58 -0.06 -1.38
N ASP A 140 -8.86 -1.12 -2.14
CA ASP A 140 -9.26 -0.97 -3.54
C ASP A 140 -10.53 -0.13 -3.66
N ALA A 141 -11.51 -0.35 -2.80
CA ALA A 141 -12.75 0.44 -2.79
C ALA A 141 -12.48 1.91 -2.45
N ILE A 142 -11.57 2.17 -1.51
CA ILE A 142 -11.17 3.53 -1.14
C ILE A 142 -10.51 4.24 -2.34
N TYR A 143 -9.57 3.58 -2.99
CA TYR A 143 -8.87 4.17 -4.14
C TYR A 143 -9.79 4.40 -5.33
N GLU A 144 -10.71 3.47 -5.59
CA GLU A 144 -11.70 3.64 -6.64
C GLU A 144 -12.55 4.88 -6.39
N GLN A 145 -12.96 5.11 -5.14
CA GLN A 145 -13.73 6.29 -4.79
C GLN A 145 -12.89 7.56 -4.87
N MET A 146 -11.60 7.50 -4.49
CA MET A 146 -10.70 8.64 -4.63
C MET A 146 -10.56 9.07 -6.08
N GLU A 147 -10.52 8.13 -7.02
CA GLU A 147 -10.45 8.44 -8.45
C GLU A 147 -11.71 9.16 -8.95
N GLN A 148 -12.86 8.89 -8.37
CA GLN A 148 -14.12 9.55 -8.72
C GLN A 148 -14.17 10.98 -8.20
N ILE A 149 -13.39 11.29 -7.16
CA ILE A 149 -13.32 12.64 -6.60
C ILE A 149 -12.20 13.38 -7.34
N LYS A 150 -12.60 14.36 -8.18
CA LYS A 150 -11.65 15.15 -8.98
C LYS A 150 -11.05 16.28 -8.15
N SER A 151 -10.35 15.94 -7.08
CA SER A 151 -9.63 16.90 -6.26
C SER A 151 -8.16 16.53 -6.23
N ALA A 152 -7.28 17.50 -6.43
CA ALA A 152 -5.84 17.30 -6.43
C ALA A 152 -5.30 16.84 -5.08
N ASP A 153 -6.02 17.14 -3.99
CA ASP A 153 -5.53 16.91 -2.63
C ASP A 153 -6.20 15.75 -1.90
N THR A 154 -6.98 14.92 -2.61
CA THR A 154 -7.74 13.83 -1.97
C THR A 154 -6.84 12.87 -1.18
N ARG A 155 -5.66 12.53 -1.73
CA ARG A 155 -4.73 11.63 -1.05
C ARG A 155 -4.21 12.25 0.24
N GLY A 156 -3.86 13.53 0.21
CA GLY A 156 -3.45 14.28 1.39
C GLY A 156 -4.54 14.33 2.44
N ASP A 157 -5.79 14.56 2.01
CA ASP A 157 -6.95 14.59 2.90
C ASP A 157 -7.17 13.25 3.60
N VAL A 158 -7.02 12.14 2.88
CA VAL A 158 -7.12 10.79 3.44
C VAL A 158 -6.05 10.58 4.50
N TYR A 159 -4.81 10.96 4.20
CA TYR A 159 -3.70 10.81 5.13
C TYR A 159 -3.91 11.65 6.40
N GLU A 160 -4.35 12.90 6.24
CA GLU A 160 -4.68 13.77 7.37
C GLU A 160 -5.79 13.18 8.24
N TYR A 161 -6.80 12.58 7.62
CA TYR A 161 -7.88 11.93 8.35
C TYR A 161 -7.38 10.75 9.18
N LEU A 162 -6.48 9.94 8.61
CA LEU A 162 -5.85 8.84 9.34
C LEU A 162 -5.04 9.34 10.53
N LEU A 163 -4.28 10.42 10.35
CA LEU A 163 -3.52 11.04 11.45
C LEU A 163 -4.43 11.56 12.56
N SER A 164 -5.62 12.08 12.21
CA SER A 164 -6.58 12.55 13.20
C SER A 164 -7.08 11.39 14.07
N LYS A 165 -7.21 10.20 13.50
CA LYS A 165 -7.59 9.00 14.27
C LYS A 165 -6.49 8.61 15.25
N LEU A 166 -5.24 8.74 14.86
CA LEU A 166 -4.10 8.47 15.74
C LEU A 166 -4.13 9.40 16.95
N ALA A 167 -4.37 10.69 16.73
CA ALA A 167 -4.45 11.67 17.79
C ALA A 167 -5.59 11.36 18.76
N THR A 168 -6.77 10.99 18.25
CA THR A 168 -7.92 10.62 19.06
C THR A 168 -7.64 9.36 19.86
N ALA A 169 -7.07 8.33 19.23
CA ALA A 169 -6.73 7.08 19.90
C ALA A 169 -5.69 7.30 21.02
N GLY A 170 -4.71 8.17 20.76
CA GLY A 170 -3.70 8.52 21.75
C GLY A 170 -4.29 9.20 22.99
N VAL A 171 -5.32 10.00 22.81
CA VAL A 171 -6.02 10.67 23.91
C VAL A 171 -6.85 9.67 24.71
N ASN A 172 -7.47 8.71 24.05
CA ASN A 172 -8.39 7.75 24.67
C ASN A 172 -7.72 6.44 25.11
N GLY A 173 -6.50 6.26 24.71
CA GLY A 173 -5.73 5.09 25.03
C GLY A 173 -4.73 5.35 26.12
#